data_317b2fa81c893c7a7526ecf621953f50
#
_entry.id   317b2fa81c893c7a7526ecf621953f50
#
_cell.length_a   1.000
_cell.length_b   1.000
_cell.length_c   1.000
_cell.angle_alpha   90.00
_cell.angle_beta   90.00
_cell.angle_gamma   90.00
#
_symmetry.space_group_name_H-M   'P 1'
#
loop_
_entity.id
_entity.type
_entity.pdbx_description
1 polymer ?
#
loop_
_entity_poly.entity_id
_entity_poly.type
_entity_poly.pdbx_seq_one_letter_code
_entity_poly.pdbx_strand_id
1 'polypeptide(L)'
;MIQELMAEQARPVDVVFNIQSDDEGSVWHESRRKKGGSSTDDDEGSSGLDVVKQYLKEIRKTTLLTFAEEQALAKRVDAGDEEARARMIESNLRLVVAIAKKYIGRGLPFADLIEEGNLGLIRAVEKFRWEKGFKFSTYASWWIRQAIERAIVNQTRII
;
A
#
# COMPACT_ATOMS: atom_id res chain seq x y z
N MET A 1 17.24 -14.32 9.93
CA MET A 1 18.06 -13.14 10.24
C MET A 1 17.42 -11.82 9.81
N ILE A 2 17.18 -11.57 8.53
CA ILE A 2 16.55 -10.33 8.07
C ILE A 2 15.14 -10.13 8.64
N GLN A 3 14.34 -11.17 8.70
CA GLN A 3 12.97 -11.12 9.22
C GLN A 3 12.91 -10.87 10.74
N GLU A 4 13.87 -11.34 11.49
CA GLU A 4 14.01 -11.08 12.92
C GLU A 4 14.44 -9.64 13.19
N LEU A 5 15.40 -9.14 12.42
CA LEU A 5 15.83 -7.74 12.49
C LEU A 5 14.70 -6.78 12.12
N MET A 6 13.88 -7.15 11.12
CA MET A 6 12.70 -6.37 10.71
C MET A 6 11.60 -6.37 11.76
N ALA A 7 11.38 -7.49 12.44
CA ALA A 7 10.41 -7.60 13.51
C ALA A 7 10.82 -6.75 14.73
N GLU A 8 12.10 -6.63 15.00
CA GLU A 8 12.65 -5.81 16.09
C GLU A 8 12.56 -4.30 15.79
N GLN A 9 12.72 -3.92 14.52
CA GLN A 9 12.64 -2.52 14.09
C GLN A 9 11.22 -2.05 13.76
N ALA A 10 10.33 -2.95 13.45
CA ALA A 10 8.95 -2.64 13.17
C ALA A 10 8.16 -2.56 14.48
N ARG A 11 7.91 -1.36 14.95
CA ARG A 11 6.91 -1.16 16.00
C ARG A 11 5.57 -1.64 15.44
N PRO A 12 4.91 -2.63 16.05
CA PRO A 12 3.76 -3.30 15.45
C PRO A 12 2.48 -2.46 15.41
N VAL A 13 2.57 -1.17 15.56
CA VAL A 13 1.52 -0.50 16.23
C VAL A 13 0.47 0.12 15.34
N ASP A 14 0.78 0.99 14.47
CA ASP A 14 -0.27 1.96 14.16
C ASP A 14 -0.75 1.96 12.71
N VAL A 15 -0.09 1.21 11.86
CA VAL A 15 -0.38 1.24 10.43
C VAL A 15 -1.66 0.50 10.08
N VAL A 16 -1.99 -0.56 10.81
CA VAL A 16 -3.20 -1.37 10.56
C VAL A 16 -4.45 -0.73 11.16
N PHE A 17 -4.31 -0.07 12.31
CA PHE A 17 -5.44 0.56 12.99
C PHE A 17 -5.92 1.86 12.34
N ASN A 18 -5.02 2.62 11.74
CA ASN A 18 -5.38 3.88 11.09
C ASN A 18 -6.10 3.73 9.74
N ILE A 19 -6.14 2.54 9.18
CA ILE A 19 -6.90 2.30 7.95
C ILE A 19 -8.41 2.41 8.18
N GLN A 20 -8.88 2.20 9.42
CA GLN A 20 -10.29 2.26 9.76
C GLN A 20 -10.78 3.64 10.21
N SER A 21 -9.87 4.49 10.65
CA SER A 21 -10.23 5.80 11.24
C SER A 21 -9.86 7.02 10.39
N ASP A 22 -9.11 6.83 9.31
CA ASP A 22 -8.82 7.94 8.42
C ASP A 22 -10.07 8.26 7.61
N ASP A 23 -10.76 9.25 8.11
CA ASP A 23 -11.88 9.93 7.49
C ASP A 23 -11.53 10.25 6.01
N GLU A 24 -12.33 9.70 5.11
CA GLU A 24 -12.20 9.92 3.67
C GLU A 24 -12.17 11.40 3.26
N GLY A 25 -12.47 12.28 4.21
CA GLY A 25 -12.55 13.71 3.99
C GLY A 25 -11.23 14.46 3.90
N SER A 26 -10.17 13.97 4.57
CA SER A 26 -8.98 14.80 4.75
C SER A 26 -8.10 14.94 3.51
N VAL A 27 -8.04 13.94 2.66
CA VAL A 27 -7.22 13.99 1.43
C VAL A 27 -7.93 14.78 0.32
N TRP A 28 -9.27 14.87 0.38
CA TRP A 28 -10.07 15.44 -0.69
C TRP A 28 -10.57 16.86 -0.39
N HIS A 29 -10.51 17.33 0.86
CA HIS A 29 -10.99 18.66 1.24
C HIS A 29 -10.07 19.81 0.82
N GLU A 30 -8.79 19.54 0.62
CA GLU A 30 -7.86 20.59 0.21
C GLU A 30 -8.04 21.03 -1.25
N SER A 31 -8.65 20.16 -2.09
CA SER A 31 -8.95 20.47 -3.49
C SER A 31 -10.23 21.30 -3.70
N ARG A 32 -11.08 21.45 -2.66
CA ARG A 32 -12.36 22.16 -2.80
C ARG A 32 -12.31 23.67 -2.54
N ARG A 33 -11.18 24.20 -2.06
CA ARG A 33 -11.10 25.64 -1.67
C ARG A 33 -10.69 26.60 -2.78
N LYS A 34 -10.50 26.13 -4.02
CA LYS A 34 -10.23 27.01 -5.15
C LYS A 34 -11.24 26.79 -6.28
N LYS A 35 -12.49 27.22 -6.06
CA LYS A 35 -13.41 27.56 -7.12
C LYS A 35 -13.87 29.01 -6.97
N GLY A 36 -13.08 29.85 -7.58
CA GLY A 36 -13.46 31.20 -7.92
C GLY A 36 -12.66 31.62 -9.13
N GLY A 37 -13.28 31.59 -10.30
CA GLY A 37 -12.78 32.29 -11.48
C GLY A 37 -12.39 31.45 -12.68
N SER A 38 -13.25 31.43 -13.69
CA SER A 38 -12.98 31.44 -15.15
C SER A 38 -12.37 30.18 -15.81
N SER A 39 -13.25 29.48 -16.46
CA SER A 39 -13.18 28.87 -17.81
C SER A 39 -11.83 28.49 -18.41
N THR A 40 -11.83 27.26 -18.91
CA THR A 40 -11.10 26.64 -20.02
C THR A 40 -9.92 25.74 -19.65
N ASP A 41 -10.07 24.49 -20.06
CA ASP A 41 -9.05 23.51 -20.38
C ASP A 41 -8.23 22.91 -19.23
N ASP A 42 -8.87 22.04 -18.40
CA ASP A 42 -8.17 21.12 -17.51
C ASP A 42 -8.93 19.80 -17.30
N ASP A 43 -9.20 19.08 -18.40
CA ASP A 43 -9.90 17.79 -18.34
C ASP A 43 -8.95 16.60 -18.03
N GLU A 44 -7.64 16.79 -18.10
CA GLU A 44 -6.68 15.70 -17.88
C GLU A 44 -6.41 15.39 -16.39
N GLY A 45 -6.56 16.37 -15.51
CA GLY A 45 -6.35 16.17 -14.07
C GLY A 45 -7.49 15.43 -13.35
N SER A 46 -8.70 15.55 -13.89
CA SER A 46 -9.90 14.93 -13.32
C SER A 46 -9.92 13.41 -13.50
N SER A 47 -9.49 12.91 -14.66
CA SER A 47 -9.54 11.48 -14.97
C SER A 47 -8.59 10.63 -14.10
N GLY A 48 -7.41 11.15 -13.79
CA GLY A 48 -6.44 10.46 -12.93
C GLY A 48 -6.92 10.29 -11.49
N LEU A 49 -7.55 11.34 -10.94
CA LEU A 49 -8.14 11.30 -9.60
C LEU A 49 -9.33 10.34 -9.52
N ASP A 50 -10.12 10.28 -10.56
CA ASP A 50 -11.28 9.38 -10.62
C ASP A 50 -10.86 7.92 -10.71
N VAL A 51 -9.78 7.61 -11.45
CA VAL A 51 -9.19 6.26 -11.51
C VAL A 51 -8.69 5.81 -10.14
N VAL A 52 -8.00 6.68 -9.41
CA VAL A 52 -7.53 6.37 -8.04
C VAL A 52 -8.70 6.15 -7.09
N LYS A 53 -9.73 6.98 -7.14
CA LYS A 53 -10.96 6.79 -6.35
C LYS A 53 -11.63 5.45 -6.63
N GLN A 54 -11.74 5.07 -7.90
CA GLN A 54 -12.30 3.80 -8.31
C GLN A 54 -11.48 2.62 -7.74
N TYR A 55 -10.16 2.69 -7.85
CA TYR A 55 -9.25 1.70 -7.28
C TYR A 55 -9.43 1.56 -5.77
N LEU A 56 -9.46 2.66 -5.02
CA LEU A 56 -9.66 2.66 -3.57
C LEU A 56 -11.00 2.03 -3.17
N LYS A 57 -12.03 2.29 -3.95
CA LYS A 57 -13.36 1.70 -3.74
C LYS A 57 -13.35 0.19 -3.95
N GLU A 58 -12.64 -0.29 -4.96
CA GLU A 58 -12.55 -1.72 -5.28
C GLU A 58 -11.77 -2.50 -4.24
N ILE A 59 -10.63 -2.00 -3.78
CA ILE A 59 -9.82 -2.70 -2.79
C ILE A 59 -10.49 -2.82 -1.42
N ARG A 60 -11.45 -1.94 -1.10
CA ARG A 60 -12.22 -2.01 0.14
C ARG A 60 -13.18 -3.19 0.18
N LYS A 61 -13.55 -3.73 -0.95
CA LYS A 61 -14.46 -4.88 -1.03
C LYS A 61 -13.81 -6.17 -0.55
N THR A 62 -12.48 -6.24 -0.58
CA THR A 62 -11.73 -7.40 -0.14
C THR A 62 -11.69 -7.47 1.39
N THR A 63 -12.03 -8.64 1.92
CA THR A 63 -12.04 -8.88 3.37
C THR A 63 -10.61 -8.92 3.92
N LEU A 64 -10.42 -8.30 5.09
CA LEU A 64 -9.15 -8.40 5.81
C LEU A 64 -8.95 -9.81 6.34
N LEU A 65 -7.71 -10.29 6.32
CA LEU A 65 -7.35 -11.61 6.82
C LEU A 65 -7.07 -11.59 8.31
N THR A 66 -7.52 -12.63 9.00
CA THR A 66 -7.07 -12.91 10.36
C THR A 66 -5.64 -13.49 10.32
N PHE A 67 -4.96 -13.51 11.47
CA PHE A 67 -3.63 -14.12 11.57
C PHE A 67 -3.65 -15.60 11.14
N ALA A 68 -4.66 -16.36 11.54
CA ALA A 68 -4.79 -17.76 11.15
C ALA A 68 -4.96 -17.93 9.64
N GLU A 69 -5.74 -17.07 9.01
CA GLU A 69 -5.93 -17.07 7.56
C GLU A 69 -4.65 -16.69 6.82
N GLU A 70 -3.90 -15.71 7.31
CA GLU A 70 -2.58 -15.34 6.77
C GLU A 70 -1.61 -16.52 6.79
N GLN A 71 -1.55 -17.23 7.92
CA GLN A 71 -0.69 -18.39 8.07
C GLN A 71 -1.07 -19.51 7.11
N ALA A 72 -2.36 -19.79 6.98
CA ALA A 72 -2.86 -20.81 6.06
C ALA A 72 -2.56 -20.47 4.61
N LEU A 73 -2.77 -19.21 4.21
CA LEU A 73 -2.44 -18.74 2.86
C LEU A 73 -0.94 -18.78 2.59
N ALA A 74 -0.12 -18.35 3.54
CA ALA A 74 1.34 -18.34 3.40
C ALA A 74 1.89 -19.75 3.18
N LYS A 75 1.35 -20.76 3.86
CA LYS A 75 1.70 -22.17 3.61
C LYS A 75 1.39 -22.60 2.18
N ARG A 76 0.22 -22.23 1.68
CA ARG A 76 -0.20 -22.54 0.31
C ARG A 76 0.67 -21.81 -0.73
N VAL A 77 1.05 -20.56 -0.45
CA VAL A 77 1.98 -19.81 -1.32
C VAL A 77 3.32 -20.52 -1.41
N ASP A 78 3.88 -20.96 -0.30
CA ASP A 78 5.13 -21.74 -0.28
C ASP A 78 5.03 -23.04 -1.08
N ALA A 79 3.85 -23.66 -1.11
CA ALA A 79 3.58 -24.85 -1.89
C ALA A 79 3.36 -24.57 -3.39
N GLY A 80 3.41 -23.33 -3.83
CA GLY A 80 3.24 -22.93 -5.23
C GLY A 80 1.81 -22.65 -5.67
N ASP A 81 0.89 -22.43 -4.73
CA ASP A 81 -0.52 -22.11 -5.03
C ASP A 81 -0.67 -20.65 -5.47
N GLU A 82 -0.88 -20.43 -6.76
CA GLU A 82 -1.01 -19.10 -7.36
C GLU A 82 -2.30 -18.38 -6.92
N GLU A 83 -3.36 -19.10 -6.66
CA GLU A 83 -4.61 -18.52 -6.15
C GLU A 83 -4.41 -17.98 -4.73
N ALA A 84 -3.73 -18.71 -3.87
CA ALA A 84 -3.37 -18.27 -2.53
C ALA A 84 -2.47 -17.04 -2.56
N ARG A 85 -1.52 -16.99 -3.49
CA ARG A 85 -0.64 -15.86 -3.71
C ARG A 85 -1.45 -14.60 -4.10
N ALA A 86 -2.33 -14.72 -5.07
CA ALA A 86 -3.19 -13.62 -5.51
C ALA A 86 -4.05 -13.11 -4.36
N ARG A 87 -4.65 -13.99 -3.58
CA ARG A 87 -5.48 -13.62 -2.43
C ARG A 87 -4.68 -12.92 -1.33
N MET A 88 -3.46 -13.38 -1.07
CA MET A 88 -2.57 -12.75 -0.10
C MET A 88 -2.23 -11.31 -0.51
N ILE A 89 -1.96 -11.09 -1.79
CA ILE A 89 -1.68 -9.76 -2.34
C ILE A 89 -2.93 -8.88 -2.25
N GLU A 90 -4.06 -9.33 -2.76
CA GLU A 90 -5.31 -8.57 -2.78
C GLU A 90 -5.77 -8.13 -1.39
N SER A 91 -5.64 -9.00 -0.41
CA SER A 91 -6.05 -8.72 0.98
C SER A 91 -5.16 -7.70 1.68
N ASN A 92 -4.00 -7.37 1.11
CA ASN A 92 -3.04 -6.43 1.67
C ASN A 92 -2.84 -5.16 0.81
N LEU A 93 -3.67 -4.94 -0.21
CA LEU A 93 -3.60 -3.72 -1.02
C LEU A 93 -3.95 -2.47 -0.21
N ARG A 94 -4.83 -2.58 0.77
CA ARG A 94 -5.15 -1.48 1.69
C ARG A 94 -3.92 -1.04 2.50
N LEU A 95 -3.10 -1.99 2.90
CA LEU A 95 -1.85 -1.70 3.62
C LEU A 95 -0.92 -0.86 2.76
N VAL A 96 -0.80 -1.18 1.48
CA VAL A 96 0.01 -0.40 0.53
C VAL A 96 -0.50 1.05 0.46
N VAL A 97 -1.79 1.25 0.33
CA VAL A 97 -2.40 2.58 0.25
C VAL A 97 -2.13 3.38 1.53
N ALA A 98 -2.30 2.77 2.70
CA ALA A 98 -2.06 3.42 3.98
C ALA A 98 -0.62 3.90 4.14
N ILE A 99 0.34 3.11 3.67
CA ILE A 99 1.77 3.48 3.70
C ILE A 99 2.05 4.55 2.64
N ALA A 100 1.54 4.40 1.42
CA ALA A 100 1.75 5.33 0.32
C ALA A 100 1.25 6.74 0.64
N LYS A 101 0.15 6.88 1.39
CA LYS A 101 -0.38 8.17 1.84
C LYS A 101 0.65 9.01 2.59
N LYS A 102 1.55 8.39 3.33
CA LYS A 102 2.58 9.08 4.11
C LYS A 102 3.67 9.72 3.24
N TYR A 103 3.73 9.34 1.97
CA TYR A 103 4.76 9.82 1.03
C TYR A 103 4.21 10.80 -0.01
N ILE A 104 2.96 11.22 0.10
CA ILE A 104 2.35 12.22 -0.77
C ILE A 104 3.11 13.54 -0.64
N GLY A 105 3.36 14.20 -1.78
CA GLY A 105 4.04 15.51 -1.81
C GLY A 105 5.56 15.42 -1.84
N ARG A 106 6.14 14.25 -2.07
CA ARG A 106 7.60 14.06 -2.11
C ARG A 106 8.16 13.85 -3.51
N GLY A 107 7.43 14.22 -4.54
CA GLY A 107 7.89 14.21 -5.92
C GLY A 107 7.31 13.13 -6.82
N LEU A 108 6.59 12.14 -6.27
CA LEU A 108 5.87 11.13 -7.04
C LEU A 108 4.36 11.32 -6.90
N PRO A 109 3.59 11.17 -8.00
CA PRO A 109 2.13 11.11 -7.92
C PRO A 109 1.65 9.94 -7.05
N PHE A 110 0.50 10.11 -6.41
CA PHE A 110 -0.05 9.08 -5.51
C PHE A 110 -0.26 7.72 -6.20
N ALA A 111 -0.73 7.74 -7.44
CA ALA A 111 -0.88 6.51 -8.23
C ALA A 111 0.45 5.75 -8.39
N ASP A 112 1.54 6.47 -8.64
CA ASP A 112 2.87 5.88 -8.77
C ASP A 112 3.40 5.33 -7.44
N LEU A 113 3.13 6.04 -6.34
CA LEU A 113 3.46 5.55 -4.99
C LEU A 113 2.76 4.22 -4.69
N ILE A 114 1.49 4.10 -5.06
CA ILE A 114 0.73 2.85 -4.91
C ILE A 114 1.33 1.74 -5.75
N GLU A 115 1.65 2.00 -7.02
CA GLU A 115 2.25 1.00 -7.90
C GLU A 115 3.59 0.50 -7.39
N GLU A 116 4.46 1.39 -6.95
CA GLU A 116 5.74 1.02 -6.36
C GLU A 116 5.57 0.24 -5.06
N GLY A 117 4.63 0.66 -4.22
CA GLY A 117 4.28 -0.05 -3.01
C GLY A 117 3.75 -1.46 -3.28
N ASN A 118 2.94 -1.63 -4.32
CA ASN A 118 2.43 -2.93 -4.75
C ASN A 118 3.57 -3.88 -5.18
N LEU A 119 4.57 -3.38 -5.87
CA LEU A 119 5.77 -4.17 -6.20
C LEU A 119 6.48 -4.64 -4.93
N GLY A 120 6.59 -3.78 -3.92
CA GLY A 120 7.13 -4.14 -2.62
C GLY A 120 6.31 -5.22 -1.92
N LEU A 121 4.98 -5.11 -1.98
CA LEU A 121 4.07 -6.12 -1.43
C LEU A 121 4.25 -7.49 -2.10
N ILE A 122 4.36 -7.53 -3.43
CA ILE A 122 4.58 -8.77 -4.17
C ILE A 122 5.86 -9.46 -3.71
N ARG A 123 6.94 -8.71 -3.53
CA ARG A 123 8.20 -9.25 -3.00
C ARG A 123 8.06 -9.77 -1.58
N ALA A 124 7.29 -9.07 -0.76
CA ALA A 124 7.02 -9.51 0.61
C ALA A 124 6.30 -10.86 0.63
N VAL A 125 5.30 -11.05 -0.23
CA VAL A 125 4.57 -12.32 -0.34
C VAL A 125 5.51 -13.46 -0.77
N GLU A 126 6.41 -13.21 -1.70
CA GLU A 126 7.37 -14.20 -2.18
C GLU A 126 8.40 -14.60 -1.12
N LYS A 127 8.81 -13.68 -0.27
CA LYS A 127 9.90 -13.87 0.69
C LYS A 127 9.45 -14.13 2.13
N PHE A 128 8.16 -14.06 2.39
CA PHE A 128 7.61 -14.24 3.74
C PHE A 128 7.81 -15.66 4.23
N ARG A 129 8.29 -15.78 5.48
CA ARG A 129 8.46 -17.05 6.17
C ARG A 129 7.45 -17.18 7.30
N TRP A 130 6.36 -17.90 7.02
CA TRP A 130 5.25 -18.09 7.93
C TRP A 130 5.66 -18.88 9.21
N GLU A 131 6.69 -19.73 9.10
CA GLU A 131 7.18 -20.56 10.21
C GLU A 131 7.69 -19.75 11.39
N LYS A 132 8.09 -18.51 11.17
CA LYS A 132 8.62 -17.64 12.21
C LYS A 132 7.55 -17.01 13.11
N GLY A 133 6.28 -17.14 12.77
CA GLY A 133 5.16 -16.72 13.61
C GLY A 133 4.89 -15.22 13.68
N PHE A 134 5.55 -14.41 12.84
CA PHE A 134 5.30 -12.96 12.77
C PHE A 134 4.10 -12.64 11.90
N LYS A 135 3.46 -11.50 12.17
CA LYS A 135 2.39 -10.99 11.30
C LYS A 135 2.94 -10.58 9.94
N PHE A 136 2.25 -10.96 8.88
CA PHE A 136 2.62 -10.58 7.52
C PHE A 136 2.65 -9.06 7.34
N SER A 137 1.70 -8.32 7.89
CA SER A 137 1.65 -6.86 7.78
C SER A 137 2.92 -6.17 8.27
N THR A 138 3.50 -6.66 9.36
CA THR A 138 4.75 -6.13 9.91
C THR A 138 5.91 -6.32 8.93
N TYR A 139 6.03 -7.50 8.37
CA TYR A 139 7.05 -7.84 7.38
C TYR A 139 6.84 -7.08 6.07
N ALA A 140 5.62 -7.08 5.55
CA ALA A 140 5.27 -6.43 4.29
C ALA A 140 5.47 -4.91 4.34
N SER A 141 5.19 -4.27 5.47
CA SER A 141 5.36 -2.83 5.64
C SER A 141 6.79 -2.37 5.34
N TRP A 142 7.78 -3.15 5.73
CA TRP A 142 9.18 -2.85 5.42
C TRP A 142 9.43 -2.87 3.92
N TRP A 143 8.98 -3.93 3.22
CA TRP A 143 9.16 -4.06 1.78
C TRP A 143 8.44 -2.96 1.00
N ILE A 144 7.24 -2.61 1.43
CA ILE A 144 6.44 -1.53 0.80
C ILE A 144 7.16 -0.19 0.95
N ARG A 145 7.61 0.14 2.16
CA ARG A 145 8.35 1.38 2.41
C ARG A 145 9.64 1.46 1.61
N GLN A 146 10.40 0.38 1.57
CA GLN A 146 11.65 0.32 0.81
C GLN A 146 11.42 0.56 -0.68
N ALA A 147 10.39 -0.06 -1.25
CA ALA A 147 10.05 0.12 -2.65
C ALA A 147 9.65 1.56 -2.96
N ILE A 148 8.83 2.18 -2.12
CA ILE A 148 8.39 3.58 -2.30
C ILE A 148 9.56 4.55 -2.13
N GLU A 149 10.33 4.42 -1.06
CA GLU A 149 11.47 5.31 -0.79
C GLU A 149 12.54 5.22 -1.88
N ARG A 150 12.81 4.02 -2.37
CA ARG A 150 13.74 3.79 -3.48
C ARG A 150 13.25 4.46 -4.75
N ALA A 151 11.96 4.37 -5.06
CA ALA A 151 11.37 5.01 -6.22
C ALA A 151 11.47 6.55 -6.12
N ILE A 152 11.22 7.12 -4.96
CA ILE A 152 11.34 8.57 -4.72
C ILE A 152 12.78 9.02 -4.92
N VAL A 153 13.77 8.33 -4.35
CA VAL A 153 15.20 8.65 -4.50
C VAL A 153 15.63 8.57 -5.96
N ASN A 154 15.22 7.53 -6.68
CA ASN A 154 15.57 7.37 -8.09
C ASN A 154 14.96 8.46 -8.97
N GLN A 155 13.75 8.89 -8.67
CA GLN A 155 13.08 9.97 -9.41
C GLN A 155 13.76 11.33 -9.18
N THR A 156 14.17 11.63 -7.95
CA THR A 156 14.83 12.89 -7.63
C THR A 156 16.23 13.03 -8.22
N ARG A 157 16.89 11.92 -8.53
CA ARG A 157 18.24 11.94 -9.14
C ARG A 157 18.24 12.30 -10.62
N ILE A 158 17.10 12.26 -11.29
CA ILE A 158 16.98 12.57 -12.72
C ILE A 158 16.88 14.08 -12.95
N ILE A 159 16.60 14.83 -11.91
CA ILE A 159 16.54 16.28 -11.93
C ILE A 159 17.87 16.86 -11.48
#